data_c58b7c204c086b61d358354b9f821f0c
#
_entry.id   c58b7c204c086b61d358354b9f821f0c
#
_cell.length_a   1.000
_cell.length_b   1.000
_cell.length_c   1.000
_cell.angle_alpha   90.00
_cell.angle_beta   90.00
_cell.angle_gamma   90.00
#
_symmetry.space_group_name_H-M   'P 1'
#
loop_
_entity.id
_entity.type
_entity.pdbx_description
1 polymer ?
#
loop_
_entity_poly.entity_id
_entity_poly.type
_entity_poly.pdbx_seq_one_letter_code
_entity_poly.pdbx_strand_id
1 'polypeptide(L)'
;MTKIILAGGFGKLGLAIQEGLAATDYEIVGILSGHHHESQYPVWTTRDQITETADIFLDVSTPATVFENAQWAIKHDMAIVIGATGLTEEQVTQLHDQSEHGILIVPNFSLSAVLLMQFAQQAAKYFPDVEIVETHNPKKIDAPSGTAVQTAKLIANERINPAQKTSYGEARGQRVSDIPVHALRLPGYIAQQSVYFGGIDEQLTLTQSTTSRLAFVPGVLRSLAGVEKINDLRIGLDSVL
;
A
#
# COMPACT_ATOMS: atom_id res chain seq x y z
N MET A 1 -19.90 -12.59 -11.44
CA MET A 1 -19.19 -12.12 -10.23
C MET A 1 -17.77 -12.68 -10.28
N THR A 2 -16.78 -11.82 -10.15
CA THR A 2 -15.37 -12.21 -10.10
C THR A 2 -15.07 -12.85 -8.75
N LYS A 3 -14.52 -14.05 -8.74
CA LYS A 3 -14.23 -14.84 -7.56
C LYS A 3 -12.86 -14.51 -6.98
N ILE A 4 -12.80 -14.37 -5.65
CA ILE A 4 -11.59 -13.98 -4.93
C ILE A 4 -11.26 -14.99 -3.83
N ILE A 5 -10.01 -15.43 -3.78
CA ILE A 5 -9.42 -16.02 -2.57
C ILE A 5 -8.71 -14.92 -1.81
N LEU A 6 -9.06 -14.74 -0.53
CA LEU A 6 -8.48 -13.71 0.34
C LEU A 6 -7.49 -14.32 1.33
N ALA A 7 -6.20 -14.03 1.17
CA ALA A 7 -5.20 -14.39 2.17
C ALA A 7 -5.06 -13.26 3.22
N GLY A 8 -5.05 -13.62 4.50
CA GLY A 8 -4.98 -12.66 5.61
C GLY A 8 -6.31 -11.99 5.96
N GLY A 9 -7.45 -12.61 5.61
CA GLY A 9 -8.80 -12.04 5.78
C GLY A 9 -9.14 -11.65 7.22
N PHE A 10 -8.59 -12.28 8.23
CA PHE A 10 -8.86 -11.99 9.65
C PHE A 10 -7.96 -10.90 10.24
N GLY A 11 -7.02 -10.38 9.47
CA GLY A 11 -6.28 -9.18 9.83
C GLY A 11 -7.15 -7.91 9.76
N LYS A 12 -6.65 -6.81 10.33
CA LYS A 12 -7.39 -5.53 10.38
C LYS A 12 -7.79 -4.99 9.01
N LEU A 13 -6.96 -5.17 7.99
CA LEU A 13 -7.27 -4.80 6.61
C LEU A 13 -8.19 -5.83 5.97
N GLY A 14 -7.93 -7.13 6.20
CA GLY A 14 -8.76 -8.21 5.68
C GLY A 14 -10.23 -8.12 6.11
N LEU A 15 -10.50 -7.76 7.37
CA LEU A 15 -11.86 -7.53 7.87
C LEU A 15 -12.54 -6.34 7.16
N ALA A 16 -11.83 -5.24 6.94
CA ALA A 16 -12.36 -4.10 6.19
C ALA A 16 -12.62 -4.45 4.71
N ILE A 17 -11.80 -5.32 4.11
CA ILE A 17 -12.01 -5.83 2.75
C ILE A 17 -13.28 -6.70 2.70
N GLN A 18 -13.47 -7.63 3.64
CA GLN A 18 -14.69 -8.44 3.70
C GLN A 18 -15.95 -7.56 3.78
N GLU A 19 -15.94 -6.55 4.67
CA GLU A 19 -17.04 -5.59 4.81
C GLU A 19 -17.25 -4.79 3.51
N GLY A 20 -16.17 -4.29 2.91
CA GLY A 20 -16.24 -3.43 1.74
C GLY A 20 -16.60 -4.16 0.44
N LEU A 21 -16.34 -5.45 0.33
CA LEU A 21 -16.71 -6.26 -0.85
C LEU A 21 -18.15 -6.80 -0.78
N ALA A 22 -18.79 -6.83 0.38
CA ALA A 22 -20.10 -7.46 0.58
C ALA A 22 -21.23 -6.88 -0.32
N ALA A 23 -21.10 -5.66 -0.82
CA ALA A 23 -22.08 -5.01 -1.69
C ALA A 23 -21.55 -4.74 -3.11
N THR A 24 -20.61 -5.56 -3.59
CA THR A 24 -19.98 -5.42 -4.91
C THR A 24 -20.18 -6.68 -5.76
N ASP A 25 -19.70 -6.65 -7.00
CA ASP A 25 -19.70 -7.80 -7.91
C ASP A 25 -18.53 -8.78 -7.68
N TYR A 26 -17.78 -8.61 -6.59
CA TYR A 26 -16.71 -9.51 -6.18
C TYR A 26 -17.22 -10.50 -5.12
N GLU A 27 -16.91 -11.78 -5.30
CA GLU A 27 -17.30 -12.88 -4.41
C GLU A 27 -16.07 -13.44 -3.70
N ILE A 28 -16.01 -13.36 -2.37
CA ILE A 28 -15.00 -14.07 -1.60
C ILE A 28 -15.43 -15.54 -1.49
N VAL A 29 -14.73 -16.44 -2.20
CA VAL A 29 -15.01 -17.87 -2.18
C VAL A 29 -14.37 -18.59 -1.00
N GLY A 30 -13.36 -18.00 -0.37
CA GLY A 30 -12.75 -18.50 0.84
C GLY A 30 -11.56 -17.66 1.31
N ILE A 31 -11.11 -17.96 2.52
CA ILE A 31 -10.06 -17.23 3.23
C ILE A 31 -8.89 -18.15 3.56
N LEU A 32 -7.69 -17.79 3.10
CA LEU A 32 -6.46 -18.43 3.53
C LEU A 32 -5.92 -17.71 4.79
N SER A 33 -5.76 -18.46 5.88
CA SER A 33 -5.28 -17.94 7.17
C SER A 33 -4.38 -18.97 7.85
N GLY A 34 -3.33 -18.52 8.54
CA GLY A 34 -2.44 -19.40 9.28
C GLY A 34 -3.09 -20.11 10.49
N HIS A 35 -4.32 -19.75 10.83
CA HIS A 35 -5.08 -20.29 11.95
C HIS A 35 -6.54 -20.51 11.55
N HIS A 36 -7.20 -21.45 12.25
CA HIS A 36 -8.63 -21.66 12.06
C HIS A 36 -9.44 -20.54 12.71
N HIS A 37 -10.48 -20.07 12.01
CA HIS A 37 -11.41 -19.05 12.48
C HIS A 37 -12.84 -19.45 12.16
N GLU A 38 -13.79 -19.09 13.01
CA GLU A 38 -15.20 -19.13 12.65
C GLU A 38 -15.51 -18.04 11.62
N SER A 39 -16.13 -18.42 10.51
CA SER A 39 -16.40 -17.53 9.39
C SER A 39 -17.60 -18.03 8.58
N GLN A 40 -18.28 -17.10 7.88
CA GLN A 40 -19.27 -17.44 6.86
C GLN A 40 -18.63 -17.98 5.56
N TYR A 41 -17.33 -17.79 5.39
CA TYR A 41 -16.56 -18.28 4.24
C TYR A 41 -15.80 -19.56 4.64
N PRO A 42 -15.52 -20.48 3.70
CA PRO A 42 -14.52 -21.52 3.88
C PRO A 42 -13.19 -20.92 4.38
N VAL A 43 -12.56 -21.57 5.36
CA VAL A 43 -11.27 -21.14 5.93
C VAL A 43 -10.27 -22.25 5.76
N TRP A 44 -9.18 -21.96 5.06
CA TRP A 44 -8.05 -22.85 4.85
C TRP A 44 -6.85 -22.40 5.67
N THR A 45 -6.19 -23.34 6.32
CA THR A 45 -4.99 -23.05 7.11
C THR A 45 -3.70 -23.29 6.31
N THR A 46 -3.80 -24.02 5.22
CA THR A 46 -2.72 -24.27 4.26
C THR A 46 -3.24 -24.16 2.82
N ARG A 47 -2.37 -23.88 1.88
CA ARG A 47 -2.70 -23.77 0.46
C ARG A 47 -3.24 -25.10 -0.12
N ASP A 48 -2.75 -26.24 0.36
CA ASP A 48 -3.17 -27.57 -0.11
C ASP A 48 -4.62 -27.91 0.24
N GLN A 49 -5.22 -27.18 1.18
CA GLN A 49 -6.64 -27.32 1.55
C GLN A 49 -7.58 -26.54 0.63
N ILE A 50 -7.05 -25.64 -0.22
CA ILE A 50 -7.86 -24.84 -1.12
C ILE A 50 -8.40 -25.72 -2.23
N THR A 51 -9.72 -25.88 -2.27
CA THR A 51 -10.45 -26.68 -3.26
C THR A 51 -11.22 -25.83 -4.27
N GLU A 52 -11.42 -24.56 -3.93
CA GLU A 52 -12.17 -23.61 -4.75
C GLU A 52 -11.27 -23.00 -5.84
N THR A 53 -11.88 -22.71 -7.00
CA THR A 53 -11.26 -21.94 -8.06
C THR A 53 -11.62 -20.46 -7.92
N ALA A 54 -10.71 -19.56 -8.25
CA ALA A 54 -10.94 -18.12 -8.22
C ALA A 54 -10.25 -17.44 -9.41
N ASP A 55 -10.72 -16.24 -9.73
CA ASP A 55 -10.15 -15.40 -10.78
C ASP A 55 -8.97 -14.58 -10.25
N ILE A 56 -9.08 -14.14 -8.99
CA ILE A 56 -8.09 -13.29 -8.33
C ILE A 56 -7.68 -13.86 -6.97
N PHE A 57 -6.39 -13.85 -6.70
CA PHE A 57 -5.82 -14.06 -5.38
C PHE A 57 -5.43 -12.72 -4.76
N LEU A 58 -6.12 -12.30 -3.69
CA LEU A 58 -5.84 -11.07 -2.96
C LEU A 58 -5.08 -11.38 -1.68
N ASP A 59 -3.80 -10.98 -1.61
CA ASP A 59 -2.94 -11.26 -0.46
C ASP A 59 -2.70 -10.01 0.40
N VAL A 60 -3.27 -9.99 1.58
CA VAL A 60 -3.01 -9.03 2.66
C VAL A 60 -2.50 -9.72 3.92
N SER A 61 -1.80 -10.83 3.75
CA SER A 61 -1.27 -11.67 4.83
C SER A 61 0.00 -11.09 5.47
N THR A 62 1.07 -11.83 5.51
CA THR A 62 2.31 -11.46 6.19
C THR A 62 3.54 -11.61 5.29
N PRO A 63 4.66 -10.92 5.60
CA PRO A 63 5.93 -11.10 4.89
C PRO A 63 6.41 -12.54 4.81
N ALA A 64 6.07 -13.35 5.81
CA ALA A 64 6.53 -14.75 5.87
C ALA A 64 5.84 -15.69 4.87
N THR A 65 4.65 -15.31 4.38
CA THR A 65 3.81 -16.20 3.55
C THR A 65 3.53 -15.66 2.15
N VAL A 66 3.69 -14.35 1.93
CA VAL A 66 3.27 -13.68 0.70
C VAL A 66 3.91 -14.25 -0.57
N PHE A 67 5.19 -14.57 -0.54
CA PHE A 67 5.89 -15.08 -1.72
C PHE A 67 5.38 -16.47 -2.12
N GLU A 68 5.28 -17.39 -1.16
CA GLU A 68 4.76 -18.74 -1.41
C GLU A 68 3.28 -18.73 -1.81
N ASN A 69 2.49 -17.80 -1.26
CA ASN A 69 1.11 -17.60 -1.65
C ASN A 69 1.01 -17.15 -3.12
N ALA A 70 1.83 -16.18 -3.51
CA ALA A 70 1.86 -15.69 -4.88
C ALA A 70 2.30 -16.78 -5.87
N GLN A 71 3.34 -17.56 -5.53
CA GLN A 71 3.75 -18.70 -6.36
C GLN A 71 2.67 -19.76 -6.50
N TRP A 72 1.91 -20.00 -5.43
CA TRP A 72 0.78 -20.93 -5.47
C TRP A 72 -0.33 -20.40 -6.40
N ALA A 73 -0.66 -19.11 -6.31
CA ALA A 73 -1.67 -18.47 -7.14
C ALA A 73 -1.30 -18.50 -8.64
N ILE A 74 -0.03 -18.25 -8.98
CA ILE A 74 0.48 -18.39 -10.36
C ILE A 74 0.23 -19.80 -10.90
N LYS A 75 0.55 -20.83 -10.14
CA LYS A 75 0.36 -22.24 -10.55
C LYS A 75 -1.11 -22.64 -10.73
N HIS A 76 -2.04 -21.81 -10.28
CA HIS A 76 -3.48 -22.02 -10.39
C HIS A 76 -4.15 -21.00 -11.31
N ASP A 77 -3.36 -20.36 -12.18
CA ASP A 77 -3.82 -19.46 -13.25
C ASP A 77 -4.68 -18.28 -12.76
N MET A 78 -4.32 -17.70 -11.61
CA MET A 78 -5.02 -16.54 -11.02
C MET A 78 -4.26 -15.25 -11.23
N ALA A 79 -4.98 -14.15 -11.49
CA ALA A 79 -4.43 -12.81 -11.32
C ALA A 79 -4.16 -12.53 -9.83
N ILE A 80 -3.18 -11.67 -9.51
CA ILE A 80 -2.73 -11.52 -8.12
C ILE A 80 -2.66 -10.05 -7.72
N VAL A 81 -3.31 -9.71 -6.61
CA VAL A 81 -3.13 -8.42 -5.93
C VAL A 81 -2.42 -8.65 -4.60
N ILE A 82 -1.26 -8.04 -4.43
CA ILE A 82 -0.40 -8.19 -3.24
C ILE A 82 -0.38 -6.88 -2.46
N GLY A 83 -1.03 -6.86 -1.30
CA GLY A 83 -0.95 -5.77 -0.32
C GLY A 83 -0.03 -6.08 0.86
N ALA A 84 0.40 -7.33 1.02
CA ALA A 84 1.38 -7.72 2.01
C ALA A 84 2.78 -7.19 1.62
N THR A 85 3.56 -6.78 2.61
CA THR A 85 4.95 -6.33 2.43
C THR A 85 5.92 -7.48 2.59
N GLY A 86 7.20 -7.27 2.23
CA GLY A 86 8.29 -8.22 2.55
C GLY A 86 8.82 -9.01 1.36
N LEU A 87 8.30 -8.82 0.15
CA LEU A 87 8.94 -9.36 -1.06
C LEU A 87 10.29 -8.68 -1.30
N THR A 88 11.31 -9.48 -1.63
CA THR A 88 12.60 -8.99 -2.11
C THR A 88 12.54 -8.68 -3.61
N GLU A 89 13.48 -7.89 -4.12
CA GLU A 89 13.58 -7.59 -5.55
C GLU A 89 13.75 -8.87 -6.39
N GLU A 90 14.51 -9.84 -5.89
CA GLU A 90 14.68 -11.15 -6.52
C GLU A 90 13.36 -11.92 -6.59
N GLN A 91 12.58 -11.94 -5.50
CA GLN A 91 11.26 -12.57 -5.47
C GLN A 91 10.28 -11.89 -6.43
N VAL A 92 10.29 -10.56 -6.51
CA VAL A 92 9.47 -9.80 -7.47
C VAL A 92 9.83 -10.17 -8.91
N THR A 93 11.12 -10.27 -9.23
CA THR A 93 11.58 -10.72 -10.56
C THR A 93 11.11 -12.15 -10.86
N GLN A 94 11.23 -13.07 -9.90
CA GLN A 94 10.77 -14.45 -10.08
C GLN A 94 9.25 -14.54 -10.33
N LEU A 95 8.44 -13.73 -9.63
CA LEU A 95 6.99 -13.69 -9.85
C LEU A 95 6.65 -13.15 -11.23
N HIS A 96 7.35 -12.09 -11.68
CA HIS A 96 7.17 -11.52 -13.01
C HIS A 96 7.44 -12.55 -14.12
N ASP A 97 8.54 -13.30 -14.01
CA ASP A 97 8.98 -14.24 -15.05
C ASP A 97 8.11 -15.51 -15.14
N GLN A 98 7.34 -15.81 -14.09
CA GLN A 98 6.53 -17.02 -13.97
C GLN A 98 5.04 -16.82 -14.27
N SER A 99 4.55 -15.58 -14.30
CA SER A 99 3.12 -15.31 -14.43
C SER A 99 2.73 -15.01 -15.89
N GLU A 100 1.65 -15.65 -16.33
CA GLU A 100 0.94 -15.31 -17.57
C GLU A 100 -0.24 -14.37 -17.31
N HIS A 101 -0.59 -14.12 -16.05
CA HIS A 101 -1.66 -13.23 -15.60
C HIS A 101 -1.09 -11.98 -14.90
N GLY A 102 -1.92 -10.96 -14.76
CA GLY A 102 -1.54 -9.73 -14.08
C GLY A 102 -1.14 -9.94 -12.62
N ILE A 103 -0.05 -9.32 -12.22
CA ILE A 103 0.37 -9.20 -10.82
C ILE A 103 0.45 -7.72 -10.46
N LEU A 104 -0.30 -7.31 -9.44
CA LEU A 104 -0.30 -5.95 -8.94
C LEU A 104 0.17 -5.91 -7.49
N ILE A 105 1.37 -5.38 -7.25
CA ILE A 105 1.91 -5.18 -5.89
C ILE A 105 1.51 -3.78 -5.43
N VAL A 106 0.73 -3.69 -4.36
CA VAL A 106 0.16 -2.44 -3.85
C VAL A 106 0.65 -2.17 -2.42
N PRO A 107 1.75 -1.43 -2.25
CA PRO A 107 2.27 -1.08 -0.93
C PRO A 107 1.31 -0.24 -0.09
N ASN A 108 0.37 0.47 -0.74
CA ASN A 108 -0.61 1.31 -0.08
C ASN A 108 -1.92 1.40 -0.88
N PHE A 109 -3.01 0.91 -0.31
CA PHE A 109 -4.36 1.00 -0.90
C PHE A 109 -5.06 2.34 -0.63
N SER A 110 -4.46 3.29 0.08
CA SER A 110 -5.07 4.59 0.32
C SER A 110 -4.99 5.48 -0.92
N LEU A 111 -6.11 5.71 -1.60
CA LEU A 111 -6.20 6.64 -2.73
C LEU A 111 -5.69 8.03 -2.37
N SER A 112 -6.08 8.54 -1.19
CA SER A 112 -5.66 9.88 -0.75
C SER A 112 -4.15 9.96 -0.52
N ALA A 113 -3.51 8.89 -0.03
CA ALA A 113 -2.08 8.87 0.16
C ALA A 113 -1.33 8.79 -1.18
N VAL A 114 -1.82 7.99 -2.13
CA VAL A 114 -1.24 7.88 -3.48
C VAL A 114 -1.37 9.21 -4.23
N LEU A 115 -2.54 9.84 -4.21
CA LEU A 115 -2.75 11.15 -4.84
C LEU A 115 -1.91 12.24 -4.18
N LEU A 116 -1.79 12.23 -2.84
CA LEU A 116 -0.90 13.17 -2.14
C LEU A 116 0.54 13.02 -2.62
N MET A 117 1.05 11.79 -2.75
CA MET A 117 2.40 11.53 -3.25
C MET A 117 2.60 12.07 -4.67
N GLN A 118 1.65 11.83 -5.58
CA GLN A 118 1.68 12.34 -6.95
C GLN A 118 1.65 13.87 -7.01
N PHE A 119 0.76 14.50 -6.25
CA PHE A 119 0.67 15.97 -6.20
C PHE A 119 1.92 16.59 -5.56
N ALA A 120 2.47 15.97 -4.52
CA ALA A 120 3.71 16.42 -3.91
C ALA A 120 4.91 16.31 -4.88
N GLN A 121 4.98 15.24 -5.66
CA GLN A 121 5.98 15.07 -6.71
C GLN A 121 5.86 16.17 -7.79
N GLN A 122 4.64 16.54 -8.19
CA GLN A 122 4.41 17.64 -9.13
C GLN A 122 4.81 18.99 -8.54
N ALA A 123 4.43 19.26 -7.28
CA ALA A 123 4.76 20.51 -6.58
C ALA A 123 6.27 20.69 -6.38
N ALA A 124 7.02 19.61 -6.18
CA ALA A 124 8.46 19.63 -5.97
C ALA A 124 9.26 20.27 -7.12
N LYS A 125 8.70 20.31 -8.32
CA LYS A 125 9.31 20.97 -9.49
C LYS A 125 9.36 22.50 -9.35
N TYR A 126 8.51 23.06 -8.50
CA TYR A 126 8.32 24.51 -8.36
C TYR A 126 8.74 25.05 -6.99
N PHE A 127 8.69 24.19 -5.96
CA PHE A 127 9.00 24.56 -4.57
C PHE A 127 10.24 23.79 -4.08
N PRO A 128 11.39 24.47 -3.92
CA PRO A 128 12.63 23.80 -3.49
C PRO A 128 12.65 23.43 -2.01
N ASP A 129 11.90 24.15 -1.16
CA ASP A 129 11.84 23.94 0.28
C ASP A 129 10.63 23.14 0.67
N VAL A 130 10.87 21.99 1.34
CA VAL A 130 9.80 21.05 1.69
C VAL A 130 10.11 20.34 3.00
N GLU A 131 9.09 20.16 3.82
CA GLU A 131 9.11 19.32 5.02
C GLU A 131 7.85 18.44 5.06
N ILE A 132 7.98 17.27 5.68
CA ILE A 132 6.89 16.30 5.81
C ILE A 132 6.59 16.07 7.29
N VAL A 133 5.32 16.07 7.66
CA VAL A 133 4.84 15.66 8.99
C VAL A 133 3.90 14.47 8.82
N GLU A 134 4.20 13.36 9.50
CA GLU A 134 3.32 12.19 9.53
C GLU A 134 2.85 11.88 10.93
N THR A 135 1.60 11.48 11.08
CA THR A 135 0.99 11.17 12.38
C THR A 135 0.33 9.80 12.32
N HIS A 136 0.70 8.93 13.25
CA HIS A 136 0.10 7.60 13.39
C HIS A 136 -0.23 7.27 14.84
N ASN A 137 -0.96 6.19 15.04
CA ASN A 137 -1.24 5.63 16.35
C ASN A 137 0.08 5.23 17.06
N PRO A 138 0.18 5.37 18.39
CA PRO A 138 1.39 5.01 19.16
C PRO A 138 1.86 3.56 19.00
N LYS A 139 0.98 2.64 18.55
CA LYS A 139 1.34 1.24 18.29
C LYS A 139 2.17 1.03 16.99
N LYS A 140 2.32 2.08 16.16
CA LYS A 140 3.18 2.01 14.99
C LYS A 140 4.63 2.17 15.40
N ILE A 141 5.43 1.13 15.14
CA ILE A 141 6.82 1.02 15.62
C ILE A 141 7.78 1.80 14.71
N ASP A 142 7.62 1.65 13.38
CA ASP A 142 8.47 2.32 12.41
C ASP A 142 8.23 3.84 12.40
N ALA A 143 9.31 4.61 12.42
CA ALA A 143 9.32 6.07 12.31
C ALA A 143 10.59 6.51 11.57
N PRO A 144 10.47 7.31 10.49
CA PRO A 144 9.24 7.69 9.81
C PRO A 144 8.50 6.52 9.16
N SER A 145 7.21 6.73 8.85
CA SER A 145 6.40 5.72 8.17
C SER A 145 6.92 5.44 6.75
N GLY A 146 6.71 4.21 6.25
CA GLY A 146 7.09 3.85 4.88
C GLY A 146 6.50 4.79 3.82
N THR A 147 5.25 5.25 4.00
CA THR A 147 4.61 6.23 3.11
C THR A 147 5.34 7.58 3.12
N ALA A 148 5.75 8.08 4.29
CA ALA A 148 6.48 9.33 4.39
C ALA A 148 7.89 9.23 3.76
N VAL A 149 8.56 8.09 3.97
CA VAL A 149 9.85 7.79 3.32
C VAL A 149 9.70 7.77 1.80
N GLN A 150 8.68 7.10 1.28
CA GLN A 150 8.42 7.05 -0.16
C GLN A 150 8.07 8.42 -0.73
N THR A 151 7.24 9.20 -0.03
CA THR A 151 6.91 10.59 -0.42
C THR A 151 8.17 11.44 -0.52
N ALA A 152 9.05 11.37 0.47
CA ALA A 152 10.31 12.12 0.45
C ALA A 152 11.22 11.73 -0.72
N LYS A 153 11.31 10.43 -1.04
CA LYS A 153 12.07 9.95 -2.21
C LYS A 153 11.51 10.46 -3.53
N LEU A 154 10.19 10.41 -3.71
CA LEU A 154 9.52 10.90 -4.93
C LEU A 154 9.72 12.41 -5.11
N ILE A 155 9.58 13.20 -4.05
CA ILE A 155 9.85 14.63 -4.05
C ILE A 155 11.32 14.91 -4.41
N ALA A 156 12.26 14.20 -3.79
CA ALA A 156 13.69 14.40 -4.00
C ALA A 156 14.11 14.14 -5.45
N ASN A 157 13.47 13.19 -6.14
CA ASN A 157 13.76 12.86 -7.54
C ASN A 157 13.35 13.97 -8.51
N GLU A 158 12.34 14.79 -8.16
CA GLU A 158 11.81 15.87 -9.02
C GLU A 158 12.27 17.26 -8.61
N ARG A 159 12.85 17.39 -7.43
CA ARG A 159 13.19 18.67 -6.82
C ARG A 159 14.31 19.35 -7.57
N ILE A 160 14.04 20.56 -8.06
CA ILE A 160 14.98 21.42 -8.78
C ILE A 160 15.60 22.41 -7.79
N ASN A 161 16.92 22.56 -7.81
CA ASN A 161 17.66 23.49 -6.95
C ASN A 161 17.29 23.41 -5.46
N PRO A 162 17.53 22.24 -4.81
CA PRO A 162 17.22 22.11 -3.38
C PRO A 162 17.95 23.19 -2.58
N ALA A 163 17.27 23.75 -1.57
CA ALA A 163 17.86 24.72 -0.66
C ALA A 163 19.19 24.23 -0.11
N GLN A 164 20.12 25.15 0.14
CA GLN A 164 21.43 24.82 0.71
C GLN A 164 21.23 24.08 2.04
N LYS A 165 22.05 23.03 2.24
CA LYS A 165 22.04 22.25 3.48
C LYS A 165 22.45 23.16 4.64
N THR A 166 21.48 23.64 5.41
CA THR A 166 21.75 24.22 6.70
C THR A 166 21.83 23.09 7.74
N SER A 167 22.82 23.14 8.62
CA SER A 167 22.90 22.21 9.75
C SER A 167 21.76 22.54 10.72
N TYR A 168 20.71 21.75 10.64
CA TYR A 168 19.63 21.81 11.62
C TYR A 168 19.91 20.77 12.71
N GLY A 169 19.77 21.14 13.96
CA GLY A 169 19.88 20.20 15.08
C GLY A 169 18.79 19.12 15.03
N GLU A 170 18.84 18.17 15.99
CA GLU A 170 17.90 17.04 16.09
C GLU A 170 16.40 17.43 16.12
N ALA A 171 16.10 18.67 16.51
CA ALA A 171 14.72 19.19 16.52
C ALA A 171 14.05 19.30 15.14
N ARG A 172 14.82 19.16 14.05
CA ARG A 172 14.31 19.31 12.66
C ARG A 172 13.95 17.99 11.99
N GLY A 173 13.61 16.96 12.77
CA GLY A 173 13.18 15.65 12.26
C GLY A 173 14.30 14.81 11.63
N GLN A 174 13.94 13.64 11.14
CA GLN A 174 14.85 12.76 10.42
C GLN A 174 14.94 13.16 8.94
N ARG A 175 16.15 13.21 8.39
CA ARG A 175 16.33 13.45 6.95
C ARG A 175 16.16 12.18 6.13
N VAL A 176 15.30 12.25 5.13
CA VAL A 176 15.12 11.22 4.10
C VAL A 176 15.34 11.88 2.75
N SER A 177 16.37 11.48 2.01
CA SER A 177 16.76 12.09 0.73
C SER A 177 16.87 13.64 0.82
N ASP A 178 17.50 14.11 1.90
CA ASP A 178 17.65 15.53 2.25
C ASP A 178 16.34 16.30 2.56
N ILE A 179 15.23 15.62 2.75
CA ILE A 179 13.96 16.21 3.16
C ILE A 179 13.72 15.92 4.64
N PRO A 180 13.45 16.93 5.49
CA PRO A 180 13.06 16.70 6.88
C PRO A 180 11.70 15.99 6.97
N VAL A 181 11.65 14.91 7.75
CA VAL A 181 10.43 14.15 8.03
C VAL A 181 10.22 14.08 9.54
N HIS A 182 9.08 14.54 9.99
CA HIS A 182 8.68 14.58 11.39
C HIS A 182 7.63 13.52 11.66
N ALA A 183 7.85 12.67 12.66
CA ALA A 183 6.96 11.57 12.99
C ALA A 183 6.26 11.84 14.34
N LEU A 184 4.94 11.96 14.33
CA LEU A 184 4.11 12.06 15.51
C LEU A 184 3.43 10.71 15.81
N ARG A 185 3.29 10.39 17.10
CA ARG A 185 2.62 9.17 17.59
C ARG A 185 1.58 9.56 18.63
N LEU A 186 0.30 9.65 18.19
CA LEU A 186 -0.79 10.17 19.00
C LEU A 186 -2.01 9.22 18.98
N PRO A 187 -2.70 9.02 20.12
CA PRO A 187 -3.99 8.35 20.15
C PRO A 187 -5.02 9.07 19.25
N GLY A 188 -5.98 8.32 18.72
CA GLY A 188 -7.02 8.87 17.85
C GLY A 188 -6.65 8.92 16.37
N TYR A 189 -5.38 8.83 16.02
CA TYR A 189 -4.92 8.79 14.62
C TYR A 189 -4.77 7.36 14.12
N ILE A 190 -5.17 7.12 12.88
CA ILE A 190 -4.83 5.90 12.13
C ILE A 190 -3.61 6.19 11.27
N ALA A 191 -3.75 7.12 10.32
CA ALA A 191 -2.66 7.60 9.47
C ALA A 191 -3.00 8.99 8.94
N GLN A 192 -2.06 9.92 9.05
CA GLN A 192 -2.14 11.24 8.44
C GLN A 192 -0.76 11.63 7.92
N GLN A 193 -0.72 12.35 6.82
CA GLN A 193 0.51 12.96 6.30
C GLN A 193 0.21 14.34 5.76
N SER A 194 1.09 15.29 6.09
CA SER A 194 1.10 16.64 5.53
C SER A 194 2.45 16.93 4.90
N VAL A 195 2.44 17.48 3.71
CA VAL A 195 3.63 17.95 2.99
C VAL A 195 3.53 19.47 2.89
N TYR A 196 4.53 20.16 3.41
CA TYR A 196 4.60 21.60 3.46
C TYR A 196 5.67 22.07 2.46
N PHE A 197 5.29 22.84 1.49
CA PHE A 197 6.19 23.49 0.55
C PHE A 197 6.26 24.98 0.83
N GLY A 198 7.47 25.55 0.81
CA GLY A 198 7.72 26.96 0.96
C GLY A 198 8.29 27.58 -0.32
N GLY A 199 7.81 28.77 -0.66
CA GLY A 199 8.30 29.63 -1.73
C GLY A 199 8.52 31.04 -1.21
N ILE A 200 8.84 31.99 -2.09
CA ILE A 200 8.98 33.42 -1.74
C ILE A 200 7.57 33.99 -1.56
N ASP A 201 7.24 34.38 -0.31
CA ASP A 201 5.96 34.95 0.08
C ASP A 201 4.73 34.08 -0.21
N GLU A 202 4.94 32.77 -0.44
CA GLU A 202 3.86 31.78 -0.66
C GLU A 202 4.18 30.43 -0.04
N GLN A 203 3.15 29.64 0.18
CA GLN A 203 3.25 28.28 0.69
C GLN A 203 2.17 27.39 0.09
N LEU A 204 2.48 26.11 -0.09
CA LEU A 204 1.52 25.09 -0.48
C LEU A 204 1.54 23.96 0.56
N THR A 205 0.37 23.57 1.04
CA THR A 205 0.24 22.43 1.95
C THR A 205 -0.68 21.37 1.34
N LEU A 206 -0.21 20.14 1.28
CA LEU A 206 -0.98 18.98 0.89
C LEU A 206 -1.18 18.10 2.12
N THR A 207 -2.41 17.76 2.44
CA THR A 207 -2.72 16.93 3.62
C THR A 207 -3.70 15.81 3.24
N GLN A 208 -3.41 14.60 3.69
CA GLN A 208 -4.34 13.48 3.69
C GLN A 208 -4.52 12.92 5.10
N SER A 209 -5.69 12.38 5.39
CA SER A 209 -6.00 11.74 6.68
C SER A 209 -6.87 10.52 6.46
N THR A 210 -6.49 9.42 7.08
CA THR A 210 -7.24 8.16 7.12
C THR A 210 -7.83 7.97 8.50
N THR A 211 -9.16 7.98 8.60
CA THR A 211 -9.90 7.88 9.87
C THR A 211 -10.49 6.50 10.12
N SER A 212 -10.57 5.67 9.08
CA SER A 212 -11.06 4.29 9.14
C SER A 212 -10.30 3.41 8.16
N ARG A 213 -10.20 2.10 8.42
CA ARG A 213 -9.63 1.15 7.47
C ARG A 213 -10.50 0.91 6.24
N LEU A 214 -11.77 1.22 6.31
CA LEU A 214 -12.66 1.22 5.13
C LEU A 214 -12.17 2.20 4.04
N ALA A 215 -11.39 3.22 4.39
CA ALA A 215 -10.75 4.12 3.43
C ALA A 215 -9.79 3.42 2.45
N PHE A 216 -9.34 2.19 2.75
CA PHE A 216 -8.51 1.39 1.85
C PHE A 216 -9.34 0.61 0.82
N VAL A 217 -10.63 0.36 1.07
CA VAL A 217 -11.51 -0.43 0.20
C VAL A 217 -11.60 0.13 -1.23
N PRO A 218 -11.78 1.44 -1.45
CA PRO A 218 -11.76 1.99 -2.81
C PRO A 218 -10.48 1.68 -3.59
N GLY A 219 -9.32 1.69 -2.93
CA GLY A 219 -8.05 1.29 -3.55
C GLY A 219 -7.98 -0.20 -3.84
N VAL A 220 -8.51 -1.04 -2.94
CA VAL A 220 -8.62 -2.49 -3.19
C VAL A 220 -9.50 -2.74 -4.42
N LEU A 221 -10.68 -2.11 -4.51
CA LEU A 221 -11.57 -2.25 -5.67
C LEU A 221 -10.90 -1.81 -6.98
N ARG A 222 -10.13 -0.71 -6.96
CA ARG A 222 -9.33 -0.28 -8.12
C ARG A 222 -8.26 -1.30 -8.49
N SER A 223 -7.62 -1.89 -7.50
CA SER A 223 -6.60 -2.92 -7.71
C SER A 223 -7.20 -4.19 -8.31
N LEU A 224 -8.34 -4.65 -7.81
CA LEU A 224 -9.05 -5.80 -8.36
C LEU A 224 -9.47 -5.56 -9.81
N ALA A 225 -10.11 -4.43 -10.11
CA ALA A 225 -10.51 -4.07 -11.48
C ALA A 225 -9.32 -3.80 -12.41
N GLY A 226 -8.18 -3.38 -11.87
CA GLY A 226 -6.97 -3.09 -12.63
C GLY A 226 -6.19 -4.35 -12.98
N VAL A 227 -6.06 -5.30 -12.06
CA VAL A 227 -5.28 -6.51 -12.26
C VAL A 227 -5.87 -7.42 -13.35
N GLU A 228 -7.18 -7.40 -13.55
CA GLU A 228 -7.87 -8.13 -14.62
C GLU A 228 -7.52 -7.61 -16.03
N LYS A 229 -6.95 -6.40 -16.13
CA LYS A 229 -6.66 -5.72 -17.42
C LYS A 229 -5.18 -5.74 -17.80
N ILE A 230 -4.34 -6.26 -16.93
CA ILE A 230 -2.90 -6.34 -17.16
C ILE A 230 -2.47 -7.80 -17.26
N ASN A 231 -1.40 -8.04 -17.99
CA ASN A 231 -0.75 -9.34 -18.13
C ASN A 231 0.74 -9.29 -17.79
N ASP A 232 1.11 -8.27 -17.03
CA ASP A 232 2.47 -8.01 -16.55
C ASP A 232 2.46 -7.81 -15.04
N LEU A 233 3.65 -7.63 -14.43
CA LEU A 233 3.78 -7.24 -13.04
C LEU A 233 3.90 -5.72 -12.95
N ARG A 234 3.03 -5.10 -12.12
CA ARG A 234 3.08 -3.68 -11.81
C ARG A 234 3.19 -3.44 -10.31
N ILE A 235 3.80 -2.32 -9.96
CA ILE A 235 3.98 -1.90 -8.57
C ILE A 235 3.36 -0.51 -8.40
N GLY A 236 2.55 -0.36 -7.35
CA GLY A 236 1.85 0.86 -7.01
C GLY A 236 0.40 0.87 -7.48
N LEU A 237 -0.48 1.40 -6.63
CA LEU A 237 -1.89 1.59 -6.98
C LEU A 237 -2.06 2.55 -8.17
N ASP A 238 -1.17 3.52 -8.30
CA ASP A 238 -1.14 4.52 -9.36
C ASP A 238 -0.97 3.92 -10.77
N SER A 239 -0.41 2.72 -10.87
CA SER A 239 -0.24 2.03 -12.16
C SER A 239 -1.56 1.53 -12.76
N VAL A 240 -2.67 1.60 -12.00
CA VAL A 240 -4.02 1.15 -12.40
C VAL A 240 -5.13 2.19 -12.13
N LEU A 241 -4.75 3.44 -11.82
CA LEU A 241 -5.68 4.56 -11.60
C LEU A 241 -6.12 5.22 -12.92
#